data_4f0a1f978afa5bcab1253448887cf9bc
#
_entry.id   4f0a1f978afa5bcab1253448887cf9bc
#
_cell.length_a   1.000
_cell.length_b   1.000
_cell.length_c   1.000
_cell.angle_alpha   90.00
_cell.angle_beta   90.00
_cell.angle_gamma   90.00
#
_symmetry.space_group_name_H-M   'P 1'
#
loop_
_entity.id
_entity.type
_entity.pdbx_description
1 polymer ?
#
loop_
_entity_poly.entity_id
_entity_poly.type
_entity_poly.pdbx_seq_one_letter_code
_entity_poly.pdbx_strand_id
1 'polypeptide(L)'
;HIAHGMVEHANRYSRFANELCKSGYAVYSHDIRGHGQTEAKDAPQGVLAKSNGFKVILKDQNDVIKIIKERHPNMSIICFGHSLGSIINLNFAICYPEMLNGLACWNSGIETGILPRASQLILSIESLLRNPNQPSLIAWQLSFGSWNSKFKPNRTDFDWLSQDENE
;
A
#
# COMPACT_ATOMS: atom_id res chain seq x y z
N HIS A 1 -13.74 -0.77 1.67
CA HIS A 1 -12.41 -1.30 2.01
C HIS A 1 -11.36 -0.20 1.88
N ILE A 2 -10.46 -0.07 2.87
CA ILE A 2 -9.33 0.89 2.86
C ILE A 2 -8.03 0.12 2.62
N ALA A 3 -7.26 0.50 1.60
CA ALA A 3 -5.91 0.02 1.32
C ALA A 3 -4.90 1.12 1.63
N HIS A 4 -3.99 0.85 2.57
CA HIS A 4 -2.97 1.78 3.04
C HIS A 4 -1.81 1.95 2.05
N GLY A 5 -0.97 2.96 2.25
CA GLY A 5 0.22 3.23 1.44
C GLY A 5 1.41 2.36 1.82
N MET A 6 2.52 2.60 1.13
CA MET A 6 3.81 1.96 1.46
C MET A 6 4.34 2.50 2.80
N VAL A 7 5.00 1.64 3.60
CA VAL A 7 5.64 2.01 4.87
C VAL A 7 4.66 2.55 5.92
N GLU A 8 3.41 2.17 5.81
CA GLU A 8 2.38 2.43 6.83
C GLU A 8 1.55 1.16 7.08
N HIS A 9 0.47 1.26 7.81
CA HIS A 9 -0.36 0.12 8.21
C HIS A 9 -1.84 0.53 8.34
N ALA A 10 -2.73 -0.46 8.37
CA ALA A 10 -4.18 -0.25 8.40
C ALA A 10 -4.67 0.62 9.57
N ASN A 11 -4.07 0.45 10.75
CA ASN A 11 -4.52 1.17 11.95
C ASN A 11 -4.35 2.70 11.86
N ARG A 12 -3.47 3.20 10.98
CA ARG A 12 -3.33 4.63 10.71
C ARG A 12 -4.63 5.26 10.22
N TYR A 13 -5.49 4.48 9.60
CA TYR A 13 -6.79 4.93 9.07
C TYR A 13 -7.94 4.82 10.06
N SER A 14 -7.68 4.48 11.33
CA SER A 14 -8.72 4.27 12.35
C SER A 14 -9.63 5.48 12.54
N ARG A 15 -9.07 6.70 12.56
CA ARG A 15 -9.85 7.93 12.68
C ARG A 15 -10.77 8.13 11.46
N PHE A 16 -10.26 7.94 10.26
CA PHE A 16 -11.03 8.03 9.02
C PHE A 16 -12.10 6.94 8.95
N ALA A 17 -11.76 5.70 9.30
CA ALA A 17 -12.69 4.59 9.36
C ALA A 17 -13.84 4.87 10.34
N ASN A 18 -13.54 5.42 11.53
CA ASN A 18 -14.55 5.79 12.51
C ASN A 18 -15.53 6.86 11.99
N GLU A 19 -15.06 7.87 11.27
CA GLU A 19 -15.93 8.89 10.66
C GLU A 19 -16.82 8.29 9.56
N LEU A 20 -16.29 7.38 8.76
CA LEU A 20 -17.09 6.63 7.78
C LEU A 20 -18.14 5.75 8.47
N CYS A 21 -17.79 5.08 9.57
CA CYS A 21 -18.76 4.29 10.35
C CYS A 21 -19.89 5.16 10.91
N LYS A 22 -19.59 6.35 11.42
CA LYS A 22 -20.60 7.33 11.87
C LYS A 22 -21.52 7.77 10.72
N SER A 23 -21.01 7.74 9.48
CA SER A 23 -21.76 8.06 8.27
C SER A 23 -22.52 6.85 7.69
N GLY A 24 -22.55 5.71 8.40
CA GLY A 24 -23.33 4.53 8.03
C GLY A 24 -22.62 3.51 7.15
N TYR A 25 -21.30 3.61 6.97
CA TYR A 25 -20.51 2.63 6.22
C TYR A 25 -20.01 1.51 7.13
N ALA A 26 -20.00 0.28 6.62
CA ALA A 26 -19.19 -0.81 7.18
C ALA A 26 -17.77 -0.67 6.63
N VAL A 27 -16.77 -0.52 7.50
CA VAL A 27 -15.39 -0.24 7.08
C VAL A 27 -14.48 -1.42 7.41
N TYR A 28 -13.69 -1.81 6.44
CA TYR A 28 -12.68 -2.86 6.52
C TYR A 28 -11.34 -2.34 6.05
N SER A 29 -10.29 -2.74 6.70
CA SER A 29 -8.91 -2.54 6.28
C SER A 29 -8.08 -3.74 6.72
N HIS A 30 -6.97 -3.99 6.05
CA HIS A 30 -6.00 -5.00 6.44
C HIS A 30 -4.59 -4.47 6.19
N ASP A 31 -3.63 -4.97 6.95
CA ASP A 31 -2.23 -4.71 6.64
C ASP A 31 -1.82 -5.48 5.40
N ILE A 32 -1.33 -4.77 4.40
CA ILE A 32 -0.78 -5.38 3.18
C ILE A 32 0.40 -6.26 3.59
N ARG A 33 0.58 -7.41 2.94
CA ARG A 33 1.70 -8.32 3.23
C ARG A 33 3.04 -7.58 3.34
N GLY A 34 3.86 -7.97 4.32
CA GLY A 34 5.12 -7.29 4.63
C GLY A 34 4.97 -5.92 5.27
N HIS A 35 3.76 -5.56 5.73
CA HIS A 35 3.48 -4.32 6.45
C HIS A 35 2.70 -4.59 7.74
N GLY A 36 2.79 -3.65 8.69
CA GLY A 36 2.07 -3.72 9.95
C GLY A 36 2.31 -5.04 10.69
N GLN A 37 1.24 -5.80 10.93
CA GLN A 37 1.28 -7.09 11.62
C GLN A 37 1.15 -8.28 10.66
N THR A 38 1.10 -8.04 9.35
CA THR A 38 0.94 -9.11 8.34
C THR A 38 2.29 -9.55 7.79
N GLU A 39 2.72 -10.73 8.21
CA GLU A 39 3.93 -11.40 7.75
C GLU A 39 3.62 -12.79 7.17
N ALA A 40 4.45 -13.23 6.23
CA ALA A 40 4.44 -14.58 5.69
C ALA A 40 5.88 -15.06 5.48
N LYS A 41 6.06 -16.38 5.31
CA LYS A 41 7.40 -16.97 5.05
C LYS A 41 8.10 -16.38 3.82
N ASP A 42 7.32 -15.93 2.85
CA ASP A 42 7.78 -15.30 1.60
C ASP A 42 7.60 -13.77 1.59
N ALA A 43 7.10 -13.20 2.68
CA ALA A 43 6.88 -11.77 2.86
C ALA A 43 7.20 -11.34 4.30
N PRO A 44 8.46 -11.34 4.73
CA PRO A 44 8.87 -10.70 5.97
C PRO A 44 8.66 -9.19 5.88
N GLN A 45 8.81 -8.47 6.98
CA GLN A 45 8.64 -7.01 7.02
C GLN A 45 9.41 -6.30 5.90
N GLY A 46 8.72 -5.41 5.18
CA GLY A 46 9.25 -4.64 4.06
C GLY A 46 9.40 -5.43 2.75
N VAL A 47 8.91 -6.68 2.68
CA VAL A 47 8.94 -7.52 1.48
C VAL A 47 7.53 -7.94 1.11
N LEU A 48 7.12 -7.69 -0.14
CA LEU A 48 5.78 -8.05 -0.61
C LEU A 48 5.67 -9.53 -0.97
N ALA A 49 6.67 -10.09 -1.63
CA ALA A 49 6.84 -11.51 -1.93
C ALA A 49 8.21 -11.74 -2.56
N LYS A 50 8.67 -12.99 -2.61
CA LYS A 50 9.92 -13.38 -3.31
C LYS A 50 9.83 -13.17 -4.81
N SER A 51 8.65 -13.33 -5.40
CA SER A 51 8.38 -13.13 -6.83
C SER A 51 6.94 -12.75 -7.05
N ASN A 52 6.66 -12.04 -8.16
CA ASN A 52 5.30 -11.63 -8.55
C ASN A 52 4.51 -10.92 -7.43
N GLY A 53 5.19 -10.16 -6.57
CA GLY A 53 4.61 -9.58 -5.36
C GLY A 53 3.33 -8.81 -5.61
N PHE A 54 3.26 -8.06 -6.70
CA PHE A 54 2.08 -7.29 -7.05
C PHE A 54 0.86 -8.18 -7.36
N LYS A 55 1.07 -9.28 -8.11
CA LYS A 55 0.00 -10.26 -8.39
C LYS A 55 -0.49 -10.94 -7.13
N VAL A 56 0.40 -11.21 -6.19
CA VAL A 56 0.04 -11.83 -4.91
C VAL A 56 -0.78 -10.87 -4.06
N ILE A 57 -0.42 -9.57 -3.99
CA ILE A 57 -1.20 -8.54 -3.30
C ILE A 57 -2.63 -8.43 -3.87
N LEU A 58 -2.78 -8.44 -5.19
CA LEU A 58 -4.11 -8.40 -5.82
C LEU A 58 -4.95 -9.61 -5.43
N LYS A 59 -4.31 -10.79 -5.31
CA LYS A 59 -4.99 -12.00 -4.83
C LYS A 59 -5.40 -11.85 -3.37
N ASP A 60 -4.51 -11.38 -2.50
CA ASP A 60 -4.83 -11.16 -1.09
C ASP A 60 -6.01 -10.19 -0.93
N GLN A 61 -5.99 -9.08 -1.67
CA GLN A 61 -7.10 -8.12 -1.66
C GLN A 61 -8.41 -8.77 -2.16
N ASN A 62 -8.34 -9.60 -3.20
CA ASN A 62 -9.52 -10.33 -3.68
C ASN A 62 -10.10 -11.26 -2.61
N ASP A 63 -9.25 -11.95 -1.87
CA ASP A 63 -9.68 -12.82 -0.79
C ASP A 63 -10.34 -12.01 0.36
N VAL A 64 -9.78 -10.85 0.72
CA VAL A 64 -10.40 -9.92 1.68
C VAL A 64 -11.76 -9.40 1.18
N ILE A 65 -11.86 -8.98 -0.08
CA ILE A 65 -13.12 -8.49 -0.66
C ILE A 65 -14.18 -9.59 -0.70
N LYS A 66 -13.81 -10.85 -0.96
CA LYS A 66 -14.74 -11.99 -0.87
C LYS A 66 -15.30 -12.13 0.54
N ILE A 67 -14.46 -12.08 1.56
CA ILE A 67 -14.89 -12.12 2.96
C ILE A 67 -15.88 -11.00 3.27
N ILE A 68 -15.62 -9.78 2.76
CA ILE A 68 -16.52 -8.65 2.94
C ILE A 68 -17.88 -8.91 2.25
N LYS A 69 -17.87 -9.42 1.01
CA LYS A 69 -19.10 -9.77 0.28
C LYS A 69 -19.91 -10.88 0.96
N GLU A 70 -19.25 -11.86 1.53
CA GLU A 70 -19.91 -12.93 2.30
C GLU A 70 -20.60 -12.38 3.56
N ARG A 71 -19.97 -11.43 4.25
CA ARG A 71 -20.54 -10.78 5.44
C ARG A 71 -21.63 -9.77 5.10
N HIS A 72 -21.59 -9.19 3.90
CA HIS A 72 -22.49 -8.13 3.44
C HIS A 72 -22.96 -8.38 2.00
N PRO A 73 -23.75 -9.44 1.74
CA PRO A 73 -24.01 -9.92 0.38
C PRO A 73 -24.75 -8.94 -0.53
N ASN A 74 -25.47 -7.96 0.03
CA ASN A 74 -26.28 -7.01 -0.74
C ASN A 74 -25.74 -5.58 -0.70
N MET A 75 -24.53 -5.39 -0.19
CA MET A 75 -23.94 -4.06 -0.07
C MET A 75 -22.97 -3.77 -1.20
N SER A 76 -23.01 -2.52 -1.68
CA SER A 76 -22.01 -2.00 -2.61
C SER A 76 -20.64 -1.91 -1.94
N ILE A 77 -19.60 -2.30 -2.65
CA ILE A 77 -18.21 -2.22 -2.18
C ILE A 77 -17.51 -1.04 -2.85
N ILE A 78 -17.00 -0.14 -2.03
CA ILE A 78 -16.15 0.96 -2.44
C ILE A 78 -14.75 0.71 -1.89
N CYS A 79 -13.74 0.76 -2.74
CA CYS A 79 -12.34 0.69 -2.34
C CYS A 79 -11.75 2.09 -2.28
N PHE A 80 -11.27 2.50 -1.11
CA PHE A 80 -10.44 3.68 -0.91
C PHE A 80 -8.98 3.25 -0.84
N GLY A 81 -8.08 3.95 -1.52
CA GLY A 81 -6.65 3.69 -1.46
C GLY A 81 -5.85 4.97 -1.36
N HIS A 82 -4.75 4.90 -0.61
CA HIS A 82 -3.76 5.96 -0.52
C HIS A 82 -2.43 5.49 -1.11
N SER A 83 -1.81 6.30 -1.97
CA SER A 83 -0.48 6.01 -2.53
C SER A 83 -0.41 4.58 -3.14
N LEU A 84 0.41 3.68 -2.59
CA LEU A 84 0.49 2.27 -2.99
C LEU A 84 -0.90 1.61 -2.99
N GLY A 85 -1.73 1.86 -1.97
CA GLY A 85 -3.10 1.35 -1.89
C GLY A 85 -3.97 1.81 -3.05
N SER A 86 -3.78 3.02 -3.55
CA SER A 86 -4.47 3.50 -4.77
C SER A 86 -4.03 2.73 -6.01
N ILE A 87 -2.73 2.46 -6.15
CA ILE A 87 -2.19 1.68 -7.29
C ILE A 87 -2.74 0.25 -7.25
N ILE A 88 -2.79 -0.35 -6.05
CA ILE A 88 -3.37 -1.68 -5.85
C ILE A 88 -4.85 -1.68 -6.25
N ASN A 89 -5.63 -0.72 -5.76
CA ASN A 89 -7.07 -0.62 -6.04
C ASN A 89 -7.36 -0.39 -7.52
N LEU A 90 -6.58 0.44 -8.22
CA LEU A 90 -6.72 0.65 -9.67
C LEU A 90 -6.49 -0.64 -10.44
N ASN A 91 -5.42 -1.37 -10.13
CA ASN A 91 -5.15 -2.64 -10.78
C ASN A 91 -6.16 -3.73 -10.37
N PHE A 92 -6.64 -3.70 -9.14
CA PHE A 92 -7.71 -4.58 -8.67
C PHE A 92 -8.99 -4.35 -9.47
N ALA A 93 -9.39 -3.09 -9.69
CA ALA A 93 -10.55 -2.75 -10.50
C ALA A 93 -10.44 -3.22 -11.97
N ILE A 94 -9.22 -3.25 -12.52
CA ILE A 94 -8.97 -3.77 -13.87
C ILE A 94 -9.05 -5.31 -13.89
N CYS A 95 -8.49 -5.98 -12.89
CA CYS A 95 -8.40 -7.45 -12.85
C CYS A 95 -9.69 -8.11 -12.36
N TYR A 96 -10.47 -7.42 -11.52
CA TYR A 96 -11.67 -7.93 -10.85
C TYR A 96 -12.80 -6.89 -10.85
N PRO A 97 -13.23 -6.39 -12.03
CA PRO A 97 -14.19 -5.29 -12.12
C PRO A 97 -15.54 -5.59 -11.44
N GLU A 98 -15.95 -6.86 -11.39
CA GLU A 98 -17.19 -7.32 -10.77
C GLU A 98 -17.15 -7.35 -9.23
N MET A 99 -15.96 -7.16 -8.65
CA MET A 99 -15.77 -7.28 -7.21
C MET A 99 -16.04 -5.99 -6.45
N LEU A 100 -16.11 -4.84 -7.13
CA LEU A 100 -16.32 -3.53 -6.51
C LEU A 100 -17.30 -2.67 -7.31
N ASN A 101 -17.93 -1.70 -6.64
CA ASN A 101 -18.91 -0.78 -7.21
C ASN A 101 -18.37 0.65 -7.33
N GLY A 102 -17.28 0.96 -6.63
CA GLY A 102 -16.68 2.28 -6.65
C GLY A 102 -15.23 2.26 -6.19
N LEU A 103 -14.52 3.32 -6.58
CA LEU A 103 -13.10 3.48 -6.32
C LEU A 103 -12.79 4.94 -5.97
N ALA A 104 -12.07 5.14 -4.88
CA ALA A 104 -11.49 6.42 -4.48
C ALA A 104 -9.97 6.27 -4.35
N CYS A 105 -9.23 6.95 -5.23
CA CYS A 105 -7.77 6.93 -5.25
C CYS A 105 -7.23 8.26 -4.74
N TRP A 106 -6.44 8.21 -3.69
CA TRP A 106 -5.85 9.37 -3.07
C TRP A 106 -4.34 9.37 -3.19
N ASN A 107 -3.79 10.50 -3.62
CA ASN A 107 -2.34 10.72 -3.72
C ASN A 107 -1.60 9.62 -4.51
N SER A 108 -2.16 9.21 -5.66
CA SER A 108 -1.52 8.32 -6.61
C SER A 108 -1.30 9.04 -7.92
N GLY A 109 -0.14 8.82 -8.51
CA GLY A 109 0.21 9.31 -9.83
C GLY A 109 0.77 8.18 -10.70
N ILE A 110 0.54 8.26 -12.01
CA ILE A 110 1.28 7.45 -12.99
C ILE A 110 2.40 8.33 -13.50
N GLU A 111 3.59 8.14 -12.97
CA GLU A 111 4.76 8.82 -13.49
C GLU A 111 5.20 8.18 -14.81
N THR A 112 5.38 9.02 -15.81
CA THR A 112 5.86 8.61 -17.13
C THR A 112 7.17 9.34 -17.46
N GLY A 113 7.99 8.75 -18.33
CA GLY A 113 9.21 9.40 -18.79
C GLY A 113 10.48 8.58 -18.52
N ILE A 114 11.62 9.26 -18.60
CA ILE A 114 12.95 8.60 -18.52
C ILE A 114 13.29 8.24 -17.07
N LEU A 115 12.96 9.10 -16.10
CA LEU A 115 13.36 8.91 -14.71
C LEU A 115 12.74 7.66 -14.07
N PRO A 116 11.42 7.39 -14.18
CA PRO A 116 10.84 6.11 -13.73
C PRO A 116 11.43 4.89 -14.42
N ARG A 117 11.75 4.97 -15.71
CA ARG A 117 12.38 3.86 -16.45
C ARG A 117 13.80 3.58 -15.95
N ALA A 118 14.59 4.62 -15.68
CA ALA A 118 15.92 4.48 -15.11
C ALA A 118 15.84 3.85 -13.70
N SER A 119 14.92 4.33 -12.86
CA SER A 119 14.69 3.76 -11.52
C SER A 119 14.29 2.28 -11.61
N GLN A 120 13.41 1.93 -12.53
CA GLN A 120 13.00 0.53 -12.75
C GLN A 120 14.19 -0.36 -13.17
N LEU A 121 15.09 0.13 -14.03
CA LEU A 121 16.29 -0.59 -14.44
C LEU A 121 17.22 -0.82 -13.23
N ILE A 122 17.48 0.22 -12.44
CA ILE A 122 18.32 0.13 -11.24
C ILE A 122 17.74 -0.89 -10.25
N LEU A 123 16.44 -0.82 -9.96
CA LEU A 123 15.77 -1.75 -9.06
C LEU A 123 15.76 -3.19 -9.62
N SER A 124 15.68 -3.34 -10.94
CA SER A 124 15.77 -4.67 -11.59
C SER A 124 17.16 -5.27 -11.42
N ILE A 125 18.22 -4.49 -11.59
CA ILE A 125 19.60 -4.94 -11.36
C ILE A 125 19.81 -5.28 -9.87
N GLU A 126 19.36 -4.41 -8.97
CA GLU A 126 19.43 -4.68 -7.50
C GLU A 126 18.73 -5.99 -7.16
N SER A 127 17.57 -6.26 -7.75
CA SER A 127 16.79 -7.47 -7.46
C SER A 127 17.49 -8.77 -7.82
N LEU A 128 18.44 -8.74 -8.78
CA LEU A 128 19.25 -9.90 -9.15
C LEU A 128 20.39 -10.17 -8.16
N LEU A 129 20.84 -9.14 -7.46
CA LEU A 129 22.00 -9.18 -6.56
C LEU A 129 21.61 -9.29 -5.09
N ARG A 130 20.38 -8.87 -4.76
CA ARG A 130 19.89 -8.76 -3.40
C ARG A 130 19.24 -10.05 -2.90
N ASN A 131 19.35 -10.30 -1.59
CA ASN A 131 18.54 -11.33 -0.95
C ASN A 131 17.04 -10.98 -1.07
N PRO A 132 16.20 -11.83 -1.67
CA PRO A 132 14.78 -11.54 -1.87
C PRO A 132 13.96 -11.42 -0.58
N ASN A 133 14.51 -11.83 0.56
CA ASN A 133 13.90 -11.72 1.88
C ASN A 133 14.26 -10.42 2.62
N GLN A 134 14.93 -9.49 1.97
CA GLN A 134 15.30 -8.19 2.57
C GLN A 134 14.68 -7.03 1.80
N PRO A 135 14.26 -5.95 2.49
CA PRO A 135 13.80 -4.73 1.84
C PRO A 135 14.87 -4.12 0.93
N SER A 136 14.44 -3.43 -0.11
CA SER A 136 15.35 -2.69 -0.99
C SER A 136 15.76 -1.37 -0.36
N LEU A 137 17.06 -1.22 -0.07
CA LEU A 137 17.63 0.03 0.40
C LEU A 137 17.61 1.11 -0.69
N ILE A 138 17.77 0.71 -1.96
CA ILE A 138 17.73 1.63 -3.10
C ILE A 138 16.30 2.15 -3.29
N ALA A 139 15.29 1.27 -3.22
CA ALA A 139 13.90 1.70 -3.30
C ALA A 139 13.53 2.65 -2.14
N TRP A 140 13.98 2.35 -0.92
CA TRP A 140 13.81 3.23 0.23
C TRP A 140 14.42 4.61 -0.03
N GLN A 141 15.69 4.67 -0.44
CA GLN A 141 16.40 5.93 -0.68
C GLN A 141 15.79 6.75 -1.81
N LEU A 142 15.38 6.11 -2.91
CA LEU A 142 14.73 6.76 -4.05
C LEU A 142 13.33 7.30 -3.71
N SER A 143 12.63 6.67 -2.76
CA SER A 143 11.28 7.07 -2.34
C SER A 143 11.32 8.06 -1.18
N PHE A 144 11.65 7.56 0.00
CA PHE A 144 11.45 8.27 1.28
C PHE A 144 12.71 8.98 1.78
N GLY A 145 13.89 8.40 1.58
CA GLY A 145 15.13 8.96 2.09
C GLY A 145 15.46 10.34 1.51
N SER A 146 15.17 10.57 0.24
CA SER A 146 15.36 11.87 -0.41
C SER A 146 14.37 12.93 0.09
N TRP A 147 13.16 12.54 0.46
CA TRP A 147 12.14 13.47 0.97
C TRP A 147 12.45 13.90 2.39
N ASN A 148 12.82 12.95 3.26
CA ASN A 148 13.15 13.26 4.64
C ASN A 148 14.37 14.18 4.79
N SER A 149 15.30 14.14 3.83
CA SER A 149 16.48 15.00 3.82
C SER A 149 16.17 16.51 3.76
N LYS A 150 14.95 16.88 3.34
CA LYS A 150 14.48 18.27 3.26
C LYS A 150 14.05 18.84 4.62
N PHE A 151 13.88 17.98 5.64
CA PHE A 151 13.37 18.33 6.96
C PHE A 151 14.47 18.30 8.03
N LYS A 152 15.70 18.63 7.67
CA LYS A 152 16.82 18.66 8.61
C LYS A 152 16.73 19.83 9.60
N PRO A 153 17.13 19.65 10.89
CA PRO A 153 17.58 18.38 11.48
C PRO A 153 16.41 17.39 11.65
N ASN A 154 16.62 16.15 11.19
CA ASN A 154 15.60 15.11 11.30
C ASN A 154 15.46 14.66 12.76
N ARG A 155 14.24 14.53 13.24
CA ARG A 155 13.87 13.92 14.52
C ARG A 155 13.62 12.42 14.34
N THR A 156 12.98 12.07 13.21
CA THR A 156 12.61 10.71 12.83
C THR A 156 12.92 10.46 11.36
N ASP A 157 12.76 9.23 10.91
CA ASP A 157 12.80 8.86 9.48
C ASP A 157 11.55 9.28 8.71
N PHE A 158 10.55 9.87 9.40
CA PHE A 158 9.22 10.17 8.88
C PHE A 158 8.80 11.64 9.02
N ASP A 159 9.73 12.55 9.32
CA ASP A 159 9.44 13.98 9.47
C ASP A 159 8.81 14.62 8.22
N TRP A 160 9.01 14.01 7.06
CA TRP A 160 8.35 14.39 5.81
C TRP A 160 6.84 14.11 5.80
N LEU A 161 6.36 13.26 6.70
CA LEU A 161 4.97 12.79 6.75
C LEU A 161 4.13 13.60 7.74
N SER A 162 4.69 13.89 8.93
CA SER A 162 4.03 14.66 9.98
C SER A 162 5.03 15.46 10.80
N GLN A 163 4.58 16.59 11.34
CA GLN A 163 5.32 17.36 12.34
C GLN A 163 4.96 16.95 13.77
N ASP A 164 3.94 16.10 13.95
CA ASP A 164 3.56 15.52 15.22
C ASP A 164 4.43 14.28 15.51
N GLU A 165 5.14 14.30 16.64
CA GLU A 165 6.03 13.21 17.05
C GLU A 165 5.29 11.94 17.47
N ASN A 166 3.95 12.02 17.64
CA ASN A 166 3.10 10.91 18.07
C ASN A 166 2.34 10.25 16.90
N GLU A 167 2.50 10.75 15.69
CA GLU A 167 1.96 10.17 14.46
C GLU A 167 3.05 9.40 13.68
#